data_a1b5e7574dabb154b11767fb27ce7588
#
_entry.id   a1b5e7574dabb154b11767fb27ce7588
#
_cell.length_a   1.000
_cell.length_b   1.000
_cell.length_c   1.000
_cell.angle_alpha   90.00
_cell.angle_beta   90.00
_cell.angle_gamma   90.00
#
_symmetry.space_group_name_H-M   'P 1'
#
loop_
_entity.id
_entity.type
_entity.pdbx_description
1 polymer ?
#
loop_
_entity_poly.entity_id
_entity_poly.type
_entity_poly.pdbx_seq_one_letter_code
_entity_poly.pdbx_strand_id
1 'polypeptide(L)'
;MRRIRRGHVLLAAVAAALCLPASGVSSSSDNSTITKVGKTEGQLNLIAWEGYTYKQWVNPFVKATGCKVRSKFGGSSDEMVTLMRTGQYDAVSASGDASLRLIFGKDVRPIDPKLVPDFKNFIPALKSPSHNTVKGVHYGISLQWGPNTLLYNTKKVKPAPNSWSVLYSSKYKGKITVPDNPIQIADAALSLSRSKPNLGIKDPYELTEPQFKAAVDLLKKQHSLVRKYWATAGDEIDLFKNGSATVGASWPYQTNTLQAAKAPVKDLIPKEGATGWADTWMISSKAKHPNCAVKWIQWVSTPKVQAQQAIYFGETPANTKACAIMDKLSKGSCAQYHANAPSAYFRSIKFWKTPTKDCGNGKSNCMDYAKWQQAWTDIKS
;
A
#
# COMPACT_ATOMS: atom_id res chain seq x y z
N MET A 1 17.31 -54.03 -75.99
CA MET A 1 16.52 -53.65 -74.83
C MET A 1 17.16 -54.20 -73.57
N ARG A 2 17.96 -53.43 -72.88
CA ARG A 2 18.61 -53.86 -71.65
C ARG A 2 18.27 -52.86 -70.52
N ARG A 3 17.60 -53.32 -69.48
CA ARG A 3 17.28 -52.58 -68.26
C ARG A 3 18.51 -52.51 -67.39
N ILE A 4 18.94 -51.26 -67.02
CA ILE A 4 19.96 -51.02 -66.05
C ILE A 4 19.25 -50.74 -64.72
N ARG A 5 19.53 -51.60 -63.73
CA ARG A 5 19.12 -51.35 -62.31
C ARG A 5 20.14 -50.39 -61.64
N ARG A 6 19.67 -49.27 -61.15
CA ARG A 6 20.44 -48.39 -60.25
C ARG A 6 20.10 -48.75 -58.81
N GLY A 7 21.13 -49.19 -58.07
CA GLY A 7 21.03 -49.40 -56.61
C GLY A 7 21.12 -48.07 -55.86
N HIS A 8 20.22 -47.89 -54.91
CA HIS A 8 20.26 -46.75 -53.98
C HIS A 8 21.00 -47.21 -52.72
N VAL A 9 22.10 -46.58 -52.41
CA VAL A 9 22.81 -46.69 -51.13
C VAL A 9 22.17 -45.65 -50.17
N LEU A 10 21.49 -46.16 -49.13
CA LEU A 10 21.01 -45.32 -48.04
C LEU A 10 22.19 -45.06 -47.06
N LEU A 11 22.66 -43.81 -46.99
CA LEU A 11 23.45 -43.33 -45.87
C LEU A 11 22.53 -42.96 -44.72
N ALA A 12 22.58 -43.70 -43.61
CA ALA A 12 21.94 -43.34 -42.39
C ALA A 12 22.83 -42.35 -41.63
N ALA A 13 22.44 -41.07 -41.61
CA ALA A 13 23.06 -40.05 -40.75
C ALA A 13 22.47 -40.17 -39.33
N VAL A 14 23.27 -40.64 -38.39
CA VAL A 14 22.93 -40.63 -36.96
C VAL A 14 23.18 -39.20 -36.45
N ALA A 15 22.11 -38.46 -36.27
CA ALA A 15 22.14 -37.15 -35.55
C ALA A 15 22.14 -37.41 -34.05
N ALA A 16 23.30 -37.28 -33.42
CA ALA A 16 23.39 -37.26 -31.96
C ALA A 16 22.88 -35.92 -31.44
N ALA A 17 21.65 -35.90 -30.95
CA ALA A 17 21.09 -34.75 -30.24
C ALA A 17 21.78 -34.64 -28.87
N LEU A 18 22.67 -33.69 -28.75
CA LEU A 18 23.22 -33.26 -27.44
C LEU A 18 22.11 -32.52 -26.66
N CYS A 19 21.41 -33.23 -25.80
CA CYS A 19 20.55 -32.66 -24.76
C CYS A 19 21.45 -32.00 -23.72
N LEU A 20 21.71 -30.71 -23.85
CA LEU A 20 22.26 -29.88 -22.75
C LEU A 20 21.16 -29.77 -21.68
N PRO A 21 21.45 -30.16 -20.42
CA PRO A 21 20.49 -29.90 -19.36
C PRO A 21 20.38 -28.37 -19.21
N ALA A 22 19.17 -27.83 -19.45
CA ALA A 22 18.84 -26.48 -19.05
C ALA A 22 18.92 -26.42 -17.52
N SER A 23 20.05 -25.91 -17.00
CA SER A 23 20.19 -25.60 -15.57
C SER A 23 19.20 -24.51 -15.25
N GLY A 24 17.97 -24.89 -14.93
CA GLY A 24 17.00 -24.00 -14.33
C GLY A 24 17.58 -23.55 -13.00
N VAL A 25 18.10 -22.32 -12.96
CA VAL A 25 18.48 -21.65 -11.71
C VAL A 25 17.18 -21.40 -10.96
N SER A 26 16.77 -22.38 -10.18
CA SER A 26 15.72 -22.21 -9.17
C SER A 26 16.27 -21.25 -8.14
N SER A 27 15.85 -19.98 -8.16
CA SER A 27 16.20 -19.04 -7.10
C SER A 27 15.52 -19.50 -5.81
N SER A 28 16.29 -20.17 -4.95
CA SER A 28 15.83 -20.51 -3.60
C SER A 28 15.49 -19.22 -2.85
N SER A 29 14.33 -19.20 -2.16
CA SER A 29 13.96 -18.06 -1.31
C SER A 29 14.86 -18.04 -0.07
N ASP A 30 15.49 -16.88 0.19
CA ASP A 30 16.28 -16.64 1.39
C ASP A 30 15.45 -15.91 2.44
N ASN A 31 15.09 -16.61 3.50
CA ASN A 31 14.30 -16.08 4.61
C ASN A 31 15.16 -15.68 5.83
N SER A 32 16.48 -15.65 5.69
CA SER A 32 17.36 -15.16 6.76
C SER A 32 17.24 -13.65 6.93
N THR A 33 17.45 -13.17 8.17
CA THR A 33 17.47 -11.73 8.46
C THR A 33 18.65 -11.06 7.80
N ILE A 34 18.40 -9.96 7.08
CA ILE A 34 19.47 -9.11 6.54
C ILE A 34 20.06 -8.31 7.72
N THR A 35 21.30 -8.60 8.08
CA THR A 35 22.02 -8.00 9.23
C THR A 35 23.24 -7.18 8.81
N LYS A 36 23.58 -7.18 7.51
CA LYS A 36 24.73 -6.43 6.97
C LYS A 36 24.46 -6.00 5.54
N VAL A 37 25.11 -4.93 5.12
CA VAL A 37 25.10 -4.45 3.73
C VAL A 37 26.46 -4.76 3.11
N GLY A 38 26.45 -5.49 2.00
CA GLY A 38 27.63 -5.81 1.22
C GLY A 38 27.85 -4.83 0.06
N LYS A 39 28.63 -5.28 -0.92
CA LYS A 39 28.84 -4.55 -2.18
C LYS A 39 27.51 -4.48 -2.97
N THR A 40 27.22 -3.31 -3.53
CA THR A 40 26.03 -3.10 -4.36
C THR A 40 26.12 -3.89 -5.67
N GLU A 41 24.96 -4.38 -6.13
CA GLU A 41 24.86 -5.22 -7.34
C GLU A 41 24.69 -4.38 -8.62
N GLY A 42 24.59 -3.05 -8.49
CA GLY A 42 24.50 -2.11 -9.61
C GLY A 42 23.11 -1.98 -10.25
N GLN A 43 22.13 -2.76 -9.82
CA GLN A 43 20.74 -2.72 -10.28
C GLN A 43 19.77 -2.88 -9.12
N LEU A 44 18.54 -2.38 -9.30
CA LEU A 44 17.46 -2.50 -8.32
C LEU A 44 16.11 -2.50 -9.04
N ASN A 45 15.31 -3.56 -8.85
CA ASN A 45 13.98 -3.71 -9.44
C ASN A 45 12.93 -3.55 -8.34
N LEU A 46 12.07 -2.54 -8.47
CA LEU A 46 11.11 -2.15 -7.45
C LEU A 46 9.66 -2.30 -7.94
N ILE A 47 8.79 -2.68 -7.02
CA ILE A 47 7.35 -2.43 -7.14
C ILE A 47 7.01 -1.30 -6.17
N ALA A 48 6.32 -0.28 -6.64
CA ALA A 48 6.01 0.89 -5.83
C ALA A 48 4.64 1.46 -6.19
N TRP A 49 4.05 2.18 -5.25
CA TRP A 49 3.00 3.14 -5.57
C TRP A 49 3.54 4.20 -6.52
N GLU A 50 2.67 4.71 -7.38
CA GLU A 50 3.03 5.78 -8.30
C GLU A 50 3.60 6.97 -7.51
N GLY A 51 4.73 7.51 -7.99
CA GLY A 51 5.39 8.64 -7.35
C GLY A 51 6.57 8.26 -6.44
N TYR A 52 6.56 7.12 -5.76
CA TYR A 52 7.61 6.73 -4.80
C TYR A 52 8.98 6.49 -5.44
N THR A 53 9.03 6.31 -6.75
CA THR A 53 10.26 6.09 -7.52
C THR A 53 10.42 7.11 -8.65
N TYR A 54 9.99 8.35 -8.44
CA TYR A 54 10.16 9.42 -9.41
C TYR A 54 11.63 9.91 -9.47
N LYS A 55 12.00 10.45 -10.63
CA LYS A 55 13.38 10.85 -10.96
C LYS A 55 14.01 11.80 -9.95
N GLN A 56 13.21 12.64 -9.30
CA GLN A 56 13.68 13.64 -8.35
C GLN A 56 14.38 13.06 -7.10
N TRP A 57 14.04 11.85 -6.68
CA TRP A 57 14.75 11.13 -5.62
C TRP A 57 15.48 9.89 -6.10
N VAL A 58 15.13 9.31 -7.24
CA VAL A 58 15.84 8.18 -7.84
C VAL A 58 17.17 8.62 -8.43
N ASN A 59 17.23 9.71 -9.21
CA ASN A 59 18.48 10.12 -9.85
C ASN A 59 19.62 10.41 -8.86
N PRO A 60 19.39 11.14 -7.74
CA PRO A 60 20.43 11.31 -6.72
C PRO A 60 20.85 9.99 -6.06
N PHE A 61 19.91 9.06 -5.82
CA PHE A 61 20.21 7.73 -5.31
C PHE A 61 21.14 6.95 -6.25
N VAL A 62 20.80 6.90 -7.55
CA VAL A 62 21.62 6.22 -8.57
C VAL A 62 23.03 6.81 -8.61
N LYS A 63 23.13 8.15 -8.58
CA LYS A 63 24.43 8.85 -8.55
C LYS A 63 25.26 8.50 -7.32
N ALA A 64 24.62 8.38 -6.17
CA ALA A 64 25.30 8.12 -4.88
C ALA A 64 25.71 6.64 -4.72
N THR A 65 24.98 5.68 -5.30
CA THR A 65 25.12 4.26 -4.99
C THR A 65 25.54 3.39 -6.19
N GLY A 66 25.36 3.89 -7.41
CA GLY A 66 25.51 3.11 -8.63
C GLY A 66 24.36 2.12 -8.90
N CYS A 67 23.37 2.02 -8.02
CA CYS A 67 22.22 1.12 -8.17
C CYS A 67 21.20 1.70 -9.14
N LYS A 68 21.19 1.24 -10.40
CA LYS A 68 20.23 1.65 -11.43
C LYS A 68 18.83 1.13 -11.07
N VAL A 69 17.87 2.03 -10.90
CA VAL A 69 16.49 1.69 -10.50
C VAL A 69 15.63 1.44 -11.73
N ARG A 70 14.93 0.31 -11.71
CA ARG A 70 13.78 0.00 -12.56
C ARG A 70 12.57 -0.20 -11.68
N SER A 71 11.46 0.46 -11.98
CA SER A 71 10.25 0.35 -11.17
C SER A 71 9.03 0.00 -12.01
N LYS A 72 8.17 -0.85 -11.45
CA LYS A 72 6.80 -1.09 -11.88
C LYS A 72 5.87 -0.43 -10.88
N PHE A 73 4.94 0.37 -11.34
CA PHE A 73 3.88 0.89 -10.49
C PHE A 73 2.78 -0.15 -10.33
N GLY A 74 2.41 -0.41 -9.08
CA GLY A 74 1.25 -1.22 -8.75
C GLY A 74 0.01 -0.36 -8.57
N GLY A 75 -1.10 -0.78 -9.16
CA GLY A 75 -2.40 -0.09 -9.02
C GLY A 75 -3.17 -0.49 -7.77
N SER A 76 -2.79 -1.61 -7.13
CA SER A 76 -3.44 -2.11 -5.91
C SER A 76 -2.50 -2.98 -5.09
N SER A 77 -2.82 -3.15 -3.80
CA SER A 77 -2.13 -4.09 -2.90
C SER A 77 -2.15 -5.53 -3.44
N ASP A 78 -3.23 -5.95 -4.07
CA ASP A 78 -3.35 -7.30 -4.65
C ASP A 78 -2.43 -7.50 -5.85
N GLU A 79 -2.33 -6.50 -6.73
CA GLU A 79 -1.35 -6.52 -7.83
C GLU A 79 0.08 -6.58 -7.30
N MET A 80 0.42 -5.76 -6.29
CA MET A 80 1.76 -5.75 -5.70
C MET A 80 2.15 -7.11 -5.09
N VAL A 81 1.23 -7.76 -4.38
CA VAL A 81 1.46 -9.11 -3.84
C VAL A 81 1.69 -10.12 -4.97
N THR A 82 0.88 -10.06 -6.03
CA THR A 82 1.02 -10.94 -7.19
C THR A 82 2.37 -10.75 -7.89
N LEU A 83 2.76 -9.50 -8.13
CA LEU A 83 4.05 -9.17 -8.76
C LEU A 83 5.25 -9.63 -7.91
N MET A 84 5.20 -9.46 -6.58
CA MET A 84 6.27 -9.92 -5.69
C MET A 84 6.48 -11.43 -5.77
N ARG A 85 5.42 -12.21 -5.88
CA ARG A 85 5.46 -13.67 -6.00
C ARG A 85 6.14 -14.17 -7.28
N THR A 86 6.22 -13.34 -8.31
CA THR A 86 6.96 -13.67 -9.54
C THR A 86 8.48 -13.82 -9.30
N GLY A 87 9.02 -13.23 -8.23
CA GLY A 87 10.46 -13.22 -7.93
C GLY A 87 11.30 -12.34 -8.87
N GLN A 88 10.65 -11.47 -9.65
CA GLN A 88 11.33 -10.56 -10.58
C GLN A 88 11.77 -9.25 -9.94
N TYR A 89 11.28 -8.95 -8.74
CA TYR A 89 11.48 -7.69 -8.04
C TYR A 89 12.25 -7.89 -6.73
N ASP A 90 13.08 -6.89 -6.40
CA ASP A 90 13.95 -6.92 -5.22
C ASP A 90 13.25 -6.35 -3.98
N ALA A 91 12.39 -5.35 -4.16
CA ALA A 91 11.63 -4.77 -3.06
C ALA A 91 10.29 -4.18 -3.51
N VAL A 92 9.41 -3.98 -2.53
CA VAL A 92 8.06 -3.43 -2.70
C VAL A 92 7.75 -2.39 -1.62
N SER A 93 7.03 -1.31 -1.99
CA SER A 93 6.39 -0.41 -1.03
C SER A 93 4.98 -0.91 -0.73
N ALA A 94 4.84 -1.76 0.29
CA ALA A 94 3.57 -2.41 0.63
C ALA A 94 2.79 -1.62 1.68
N SER A 95 1.50 -1.42 1.46
CA SER A 95 0.58 -0.95 2.50
C SER A 95 0.21 -2.08 3.46
N GLY A 96 -0.34 -1.75 4.62
CA GLY A 96 -0.54 -2.70 5.71
C GLY A 96 -1.44 -3.89 5.38
N ASP A 97 -2.38 -3.73 4.45
CA ASP A 97 -3.25 -4.80 3.95
C ASP A 97 -2.53 -5.83 3.06
N ALA A 98 -1.36 -5.47 2.49
CA ALA A 98 -0.50 -6.37 1.73
C ALA A 98 0.61 -6.99 2.58
N SER A 99 1.13 -6.25 3.56
CA SER A 99 2.37 -6.59 4.27
C SER A 99 2.33 -7.97 4.95
N LEU A 100 1.30 -8.28 5.72
CA LEU A 100 1.19 -9.58 6.40
C LEU A 100 1.01 -10.73 5.42
N ARG A 101 0.38 -10.48 4.26
CA ARG A 101 0.24 -11.50 3.20
C ARG A 101 1.60 -11.87 2.62
N LEU A 102 2.47 -10.89 2.40
CA LEU A 102 3.84 -11.09 1.94
C LEU A 102 4.70 -11.78 3.00
N ILE A 103 4.54 -11.43 4.27
CA ILE A 103 5.26 -12.03 5.39
C ILE A 103 4.88 -13.51 5.56
N PHE A 104 3.59 -13.81 5.66
CA PHE A 104 3.10 -15.18 5.86
C PHE A 104 3.27 -16.05 4.61
N GLY A 105 3.26 -15.43 3.42
CA GLY A 105 3.61 -16.08 2.15
C GLY A 105 5.10 -16.37 1.99
N LYS A 106 5.95 -15.87 2.92
CA LYS A 106 7.43 -15.93 2.81
C LYS A 106 7.95 -15.26 1.53
N ASP A 107 7.21 -14.28 1.02
CA ASP A 107 7.57 -13.54 -0.18
C ASP A 107 8.61 -12.45 0.11
N VAL A 108 8.73 -12.06 1.38
CA VAL A 108 9.70 -11.06 1.88
C VAL A 108 10.52 -11.63 3.04
N ARG A 109 11.72 -11.09 3.22
CA ARG A 109 12.66 -11.51 4.26
C ARG A 109 12.81 -10.46 5.35
N PRO A 110 13.20 -10.87 6.58
CA PRO A 110 13.43 -9.94 7.67
C PRO A 110 14.63 -9.01 7.40
N ILE A 111 14.60 -7.82 8.00
CA ILE A 111 15.68 -6.84 7.98
C ILE A 111 15.97 -6.33 9.39
N ASP A 112 17.24 -6.21 9.78
CA ASP A 112 17.62 -5.53 11.02
C ASP A 112 17.47 -4.00 10.84
N PRO A 113 16.58 -3.34 11.60
CA PRO A 113 16.39 -1.91 11.51
C PRO A 113 17.65 -1.08 11.80
N LYS A 114 18.64 -1.66 12.50
CA LYS A 114 19.94 -1.01 12.74
C LYS A 114 20.71 -0.69 11.47
N LEU A 115 20.39 -1.39 10.37
CA LEU A 115 20.95 -1.07 9.05
C LEU A 115 20.46 0.28 8.50
N VAL A 116 19.40 0.85 9.07
CA VAL A 116 18.82 2.12 8.65
C VAL A 116 19.12 3.18 9.71
N PRO A 117 20.17 4.01 9.55
CA PRO A 117 20.63 4.93 10.59
C PRO A 117 19.56 5.91 11.07
N ASP A 118 18.67 6.32 10.19
CA ASP A 118 17.58 7.25 10.48
C ASP A 118 16.37 6.61 11.18
N PHE A 119 16.30 5.30 11.29
CA PHE A 119 15.20 4.59 11.95
C PHE A 119 14.99 5.03 13.40
N LYS A 120 16.07 5.41 14.10
CA LYS A 120 16.01 5.97 15.47
C LYS A 120 15.11 7.20 15.58
N ASN A 121 15.00 7.99 14.50
CA ASN A 121 14.23 9.22 14.42
C ASN A 121 12.77 9.00 14.01
N PHE A 122 12.35 7.76 13.80
CA PHE A 122 10.98 7.48 13.36
C PHE A 122 9.98 7.65 14.48
N ILE A 123 8.76 7.97 14.11
CA ILE A 123 7.61 8.05 15.01
C ILE A 123 7.48 6.70 15.75
N PRO A 124 7.33 6.65 17.07
CA PRO A 124 7.28 5.40 17.84
C PRO A 124 6.28 4.39 17.27
N ALA A 125 5.08 4.84 16.87
CA ALA A 125 4.04 4.00 16.29
C ALA A 125 4.45 3.31 14.97
N LEU A 126 5.44 3.84 14.24
CA LEU A 126 5.90 3.32 12.96
C LEU A 126 7.26 2.58 13.05
N LYS A 127 7.84 2.47 14.26
CA LYS A 127 9.06 1.67 14.44
C LYS A 127 8.77 0.18 14.38
N SER A 128 7.69 -0.27 15.03
CA SER A 128 7.34 -1.69 15.07
C SER A 128 5.83 -1.89 14.92
N PRO A 129 5.22 -1.38 13.83
CA PRO A 129 3.79 -1.56 13.64
C PRO A 129 3.45 -3.02 13.34
N SER A 130 2.29 -3.48 13.79
CA SER A 130 1.86 -4.88 13.67
C SER A 130 1.72 -5.38 12.23
N HIS A 131 1.57 -4.48 11.26
CA HIS A 131 1.46 -4.86 9.85
C HIS A 131 2.80 -5.21 9.19
N ASN A 132 3.95 -4.80 9.75
CA ASN A 132 5.27 -5.16 9.21
C ASN A 132 6.22 -5.79 10.23
N THR A 133 5.79 -5.93 11.48
CA THR A 133 6.59 -6.52 12.57
C THR A 133 5.81 -7.67 13.21
N VAL A 134 6.32 -8.89 13.07
CA VAL A 134 5.67 -10.10 13.55
C VAL A 134 6.57 -10.76 14.60
N LYS A 135 6.04 -10.98 15.81
CA LYS A 135 6.80 -11.55 16.94
C LYS A 135 8.15 -10.87 17.20
N GLY A 136 8.17 -9.53 17.09
CA GLY A 136 9.38 -8.71 17.28
C GLY A 136 10.37 -8.71 16.11
N VAL A 137 10.08 -9.43 15.03
CA VAL A 137 10.91 -9.49 13.82
C VAL A 137 10.38 -8.47 12.80
N HIS A 138 11.26 -7.57 12.32
CA HIS A 138 10.92 -6.58 11.31
C HIS A 138 11.08 -7.16 9.90
N TYR A 139 10.04 -7.05 9.08
CA TYR A 139 10.05 -7.48 7.67
C TYR A 139 10.09 -6.31 6.70
N GLY A 140 10.24 -5.10 7.21
CA GLY A 140 10.38 -3.89 6.41
C GLY A 140 10.50 -2.65 7.28
N ILE A 141 10.67 -1.51 6.61
CA ILE A 141 10.88 -0.20 7.22
C ILE A 141 9.79 0.73 6.72
N SER A 142 9.03 1.32 7.64
CA SER A 142 7.95 2.27 7.34
C SER A 142 8.50 3.51 6.62
N LEU A 143 7.76 4.01 5.63
CA LEU A 143 8.15 5.17 4.84
C LEU A 143 7.35 6.41 5.24
N GLN A 144 6.07 6.36 4.99
CA GLN A 144 5.09 7.45 5.20
C GLN A 144 3.76 6.83 5.55
N TRP A 145 2.85 7.68 6.02
CA TRP A 145 1.49 7.28 6.35
C TRP A 145 0.51 8.40 6.05
N GLY A 146 -0.74 8.05 5.94
CA GLY A 146 -1.84 8.99 5.81
C GLY A 146 -3.16 8.39 6.26
N PRO A 147 -4.10 9.23 6.72
CA PRO A 147 -5.45 8.81 7.02
C PRO A 147 -6.28 8.68 5.73
N ASN A 148 -7.30 7.83 5.76
CA ASN A 148 -8.45 8.03 4.90
C ASN A 148 -9.23 9.23 5.42
N THR A 149 -9.53 10.19 4.57
CA THR A 149 -10.24 11.40 4.93
C THR A 149 -11.62 11.44 4.28
N LEU A 150 -12.55 12.13 4.92
CA LEU A 150 -13.85 12.43 4.32
C LEU A 150 -13.72 13.72 3.49
N LEU A 151 -13.63 13.55 2.17
CA LEU A 151 -13.58 14.66 1.20
C LEU A 151 -14.99 15.13 0.84
N TYR A 152 -15.20 16.43 0.80
CA TYR A 152 -16.49 17.00 0.39
C TYR A 152 -16.37 18.32 -0.36
N ASN A 153 -17.34 18.60 -1.23
CA ASN A 153 -17.47 19.86 -1.92
C ASN A 153 -18.18 20.89 -1.02
N THR A 154 -17.48 21.96 -0.64
CA THR A 154 -17.94 22.96 0.34
C THR A 154 -19.14 23.79 -0.13
N LYS A 155 -19.37 23.87 -1.46
CA LYS A 155 -20.53 24.58 -2.04
C LYS A 155 -21.77 23.68 -2.10
N LYS A 156 -21.61 22.36 -2.23
CA LYS A 156 -22.71 21.40 -2.45
C LYS A 156 -23.13 20.66 -1.19
N VAL A 157 -22.23 20.50 -0.22
CA VAL A 157 -22.48 19.79 1.01
C VAL A 157 -22.53 20.76 2.17
N LYS A 158 -23.75 21.02 2.64
CA LYS A 158 -24.02 21.93 3.76
C LYS A 158 -25.05 21.31 4.70
N PRO A 159 -24.88 21.40 6.04
CA PRO A 159 -23.66 21.86 6.75
C PRO A 159 -22.45 20.97 6.42
N ALA A 160 -21.24 21.43 6.81
CA ALA A 160 -20.03 20.61 6.70
C ALA A 160 -20.24 19.28 7.43
N PRO A 161 -19.89 18.13 6.82
CA PRO A 161 -20.06 16.83 7.46
C PRO A 161 -19.03 16.66 8.58
N ASN A 162 -19.36 15.85 9.59
CA ASN A 162 -18.45 15.49 10.67
C ASN A 162 -18.45 13.99 10.98
N SER A 163 -19.08 13.19 10.10
CA SER A 163 -19.28 11.75 10.29
C SER A 163 -19.21 11.03 8.95
N TRP A 164 -18.68 9.80 8.97
CA TRP A 164 -18.74 8.88 7.83
C TRP A 164 -20.16 8.56 7.38
N SER A 165 -21.17 8.80 8.22
CA SER A 165 -22.57 8.54 7.90
C SER A 165 -23.05 9.25 6.62
N VAL A 166 -22.38 10.33 6.19
CA VAL A 166 -22.69 11.03 4.94
C VAL A 166 -22.50 10.13 3.71
N LEU A 167 -21.55 9.19 3.75
CA LEU A 167 -21.29 8.23 2.67
C LEU A 167 -22.36 7.12 2.56
N TYR A 168 -23.28 7.06 3.52
CA TYR A 168 -24.39 6.11 3.55
C TYR A 168 -25.74 6.81 3.42
N SER A 169 -25.76 8.10 3.09
CA SER A 169 -26.97 8.92 3.00
C SER A 169 -27.53 8.95 1.59
N SER A 170 -28.80 8.63 1.44
CA SER A 170 -29.52 8.73 0.17
C SER A 170 -29.58 10.17 -0.38
N LYS A 171 -29.39 11.19 0.47
CA LYS A 171 -29.26 12.59 0.07
C LYS A 171 -28.19 12.81 -1.01
N TYR A 172 -27.13 12.00 -1.00
CA TYR A 172 -26.02 12.12 -1.93
C TYR A 172 -25.96 10.96 -2.94
N LYS A 173 -27.08 10.29 -3.18
CA LYS A 173 -27.17 9.20 -4.17
C LYS A 173 -26.62 9.65 -5.54
N GLY A 174 -25.72 8.84 -6.12
CA GLY A 174 -25.06 9.13 -7.39
C GLY A 174 -24.01 10.25 -7.32
N LYS A 175 -23.64 10.70 -6.10
CA LYS A 175 -22.62 11.73 -5.84
C LYS A 175 -21.56 11.29 -4.83
N ILE A 176 -21.57 10.03 -4.45
CA ILE A 176 -20.62 9.40 -3.52
C ILE A 176 -19.57 8.69 -4.34
N THR A 177 -18.29 8.76 -3.91
CA THR A 177 -17.19 7.98 -4.46
C THR A 177 -16.31 7.46 -3.32
N VAL A 178 -15.83 6.24 -3.44
CA VAL A 178 -14.98 5.56 -2.44
C VAL A 178 -13.96 4.67 -3.15
N PRO A 179 -12.83 4.29 -2.50
CA PRO A 179 -11.83 3.42 -3.10
C PRO A 179 -12.39 2.06 -3.53
N ASP A 180 -11.90 1.54 -4.65
CA ASP A 180 -12.14 0.15 -5.07
C ASP A 180 -11.17 -0.79 -4.34
N ASN A 181 -11.45 -1.06 -3.05
CA ASN A 181 -10.59 -1.89 -2.23
C ASN A 181 -11.41 -2.62 -1.15
N PRO A 182 -11.22 -3.95 -0.93
CA PRO A 182 -11.87 -4.71 0.15
C PRO A 182 -11.71 -4.11 1.54
N ILE A 183 -10.66 -3.29 1.75
CA ILE A 183 -10.42 -2.59 3.03
C ILE A 183 -11.54 -1.63 3.42
N GLN A 184 -12.43 -1.26 2.49
CA GLN A 184 -13.64 -0.48 2.77
C GLN A 184 -14.57 -1.16 3.78
N ILE A 185 -14.44 -2.48 3.97
CA ILE A 185 -15.15 -3.22 5.03
C ILE A 185 -14.69 -2.73 6.41
N ALA A 186 -13.41 -2.39 6.57
CA ALA A 186 -12.90 -1.80 7.81
C ALA A 186 -13.46 -0.38 8.03
N ASP A 187 -13.61 0.43 6.99
CA ASP A 187 -14.20 1.77 7.08
C ASP A 187 -15.67 1.69 7.53
N ALA A 188 -16.42 0.74 6.97
CA ALA A 188 -17.80 0.46 7.39
C ALA A 188 -17.86 -0.04 8.84
N ALA A 189 -16.95 -0.94 9.23
CA ALA A 189 -16.87 -1.45 10.59
C ALA A 189 -16.52 -0.33 11.60
N LEU A 190 -15.61 0.57 11.26
CA LEU A 190 -15.27 1.73 12.07
C LEU A 190 -16.50 2.65 12.26
N SER A 191 -17.25 2.93 11.19
CA SER A 191 -18.51 3.68 11.27
C SER A 191 -19.54 2.98 12.18
N LEU A 192 -19.66 1.65 12.05
CA LEU A 192 -20.57 0.85 12.87
C LEU A 192 -20.14 0.77 14.33
N SER A 193 -18.86 0.82 14.65
CA SER A 193 -18.38 0.79 16.04
C SER A 193 -18.94 1.93 16.89
N ARG A 194 -19.31 3.05 16.26
CA ARG A 194 -19.92 4.22 16.91
C ARG A 194 -21.44 4.27 16.76
N SER A 195 -21.95 3.92 15.58
CA SER A 195 -23.40 3.99 15.30
C SER A 195 -24.18 2.78 15.84
N LYS A 196 -23.50 1.65 16.06
CA LYS A 196 -24.04 0.40 16.63
C LYS A 196 -23.08 -0.20 17.65
N PRO A 197 -22.86 0.43 18.80
CA PRO A 197 -21.86 0.01 19.79
C PRO A 197 -22.12 -1.39 20.37
N ASN A 198 -23.35 -1.88 20.34
CA ASN A 198 -23.73 -3.23 20.74
C ASN A 198 -23.08 -4.33 19.86
N LEU A 199 -22.56 -4.02 18.69
CA LEU A 199 -21.77 -4.96 17.90
C LEU A 199 -20.42 -5.27 18.54
N GLY A 200 -19.92 -4.43 19.47
CA GLY A 200 -18.66 -4.67 20.19
C GLY A 200 -17.41 -4.66 19.30
N ILE A 201 -17.42 -3.93 18.18
CA ILE A 201 -16.28 -3.82 17.27
C ILE A 201 -15.17 -3.00 17.94
N LYS A 202 -14.04 -3.64 18.27
CA LYS A 202 -12.86 -3.02 18.89
C LYS A 202 -11.78 -2.67 17.85
N ASP A 203 -11.54 -3.58 16.93
CA ASP A 203 -10.61 -3.41 15.82
C ASP A 203 -11.36 -3.65 14.50
N PRO A 204 -11.35 -2.68 13.56
CA PRO A 204 -12.09 -2.79 12.31
C PRO A 204 -11.56 -3.87 11.35
N TYR A 205 -10.37 -4.43 11.60
CA TYR A 205 -9.76 -5.50 10.80
C TYR A 205 -9.93 -6.90 11.43
N GLU A 206 -10.38 -6.97 12.69
CA GLU A 206 -10.56 -8.21 13.44
C GLU A 206 -12.06 -8.44 13.66
N LEU A 207 -12.78 -8.76 12.59
CA LEU A 207 -14.24 -8.87 12.62
C LEU A 207 -14.67 -10.32 12.73
N THR A 208 -15.44 -10.63 13.78
CA THR A 208 -16.22 -11.87 13.85
C THR A 208 -17.27 -11.90 12.76
N GLU A 209 -17.83 -13.08 12.46
CA GLU A 209 -18.82 -13.22 11.39
C GLU A 209 -20.02 -12.25 11.52
N PRO A 210 -20.66 -12.05 12.70
CA PRO A 210 -21.75 -11.08 12.82
C PRO A 210 -21.33 -9.63 12.59
N GLN A 211 -20.14 -9.24 13.05
CA GLN A 211 -19.57 -7.90 12.85
C GLN A 211 -19.25 -7.66 11.38
N PHE A 212 -18.62 -8.65 10.74
CA PHE A 212 -18.30 -8.63 9.32
C PHE A 212 -19.56 -8.53 8.46
N LYS A 213 -20.56 -9.38 8.73
CA LYS A 213 -21.85 -9.33 8.05
C LYS A 213 -22.51 -7.96 8.15
N ALA A 214 -22.49 -7.34 9.33
CA ALA A 214 -23.06 -6.00 9.52
C ALA A 214 -22.34 -4.94 8.68
N ALA A 215 -21.00 -5.02 8.56
CA ALA A 215 -20.21 -4.11 7.72
C ALA A 215 -20.50 -4.34 6.22
N VAL A 216 -20.57 -5.58 5.78
CA VAL A 216 -20.91 -5.95 4.40
C VAL A 216 -22.32 -5.48 4.03
N ASP A 217 -23.32 -5.71 4.91
CA ASP A 217 -24.70 -5.26 4.70
C ASP A 217 -24.79 -3.72 4.57
N LEU A 218 -23.98 -2.97 5.34
CA LEU A 218 -23.89 -1.52 5.23
C LEU A 218 -23.32 -1.09 3.86
N LEU A 219 -22.28 -1.78 3.39
CA LEU A 219 -21.65 -1.49 2.08
C LEU A 219 -22.56 -1.89 0.91
N LYS A 220 -23.31 -2.98 1.00
CA LYS A 220 -24.33 -3.34 -0.02
C LYS A 220 -25.40 -2.24 -0.14
N LYS A 221 -25.83 -1.65 0.98
CA LYS A 221 -26.72 -0.48 0.93
C LYS A 221 -26.03 0.74 0.32
N GLN A 222 -24.77 0.99 0.65
CA GLN A 222 -23.99 2.09 0.07
C GLN A 222 -23.81 1.93 -1.43
N HIS A 223 -23.62 0.70 -1.95
CA HIS A 223 -23.39 0.43 -3.38
C HIS A 223 -24.42 1.13 -4.27
N SER A 224 -25.72 1.05 -3.90
CA SER A 224 -26.79 1.71 -4.66
C SER A 224 -26.70 3.25 -4.66
N LEU A 225 -25.87 3.84 -3.80
CA LEU A 225 -25.67 5.28 -3.66
C LEU A 225 -24.38 5.76 -4.35
N VAL A 226 -23.42 4.86 -4.57
CA VAL A 226 -22.09 5.17 -5.11
C VAL A 226 -22.19 5.53 -6.60
N ARG A 227 -21.51 6.60 -6.99
CA ARG A 227 -21.35 7.00 -8.40
C ARG A 227 -20.32 6.12 -9.10
N LYS A 228 -19.16 5.94 -8.46
CA LYS A 228 -18.05 5.16 -8.96
C LYS A 228 -17.14 4.77 -7.81
N TYR A 229 -16.70 3.53 -7.79
CA TYR A 229 -15.52 3.11 -7.04
C TYR A 229 -14.28 3.57 -7.80
N TRP A 230 -13.40 4.34 -7.16
CA TRP A 230 -12.19 4.82 -7.81
C TRP A 230 -11.03 3.84 -7.60
N ALA A 231 -10.30 3.56 -8.68
CA ALA A 231 -9.13 2.69 -8.66
C ALA A 231 -7.82 3.48 -8.50
N THR A 232 -7.78 4.70 -9.03
CA THR A 232 -6.63 5.60 -8.94
C THR A 232 -7.02 6.93 -8.32
N ALA A 233 -6.06 7.63 -7.71
CA ALA A 233 -6.29 8.97 -7.17
C ALA A 233 -6.81 9.94 -8.25
N GLY A 234 -6.35 9.80 -9.50
CA GLY A 234 -6.80 10.57 -10.65
C GLY A 234 -8.30 10.40 -10.94
N ASP A 235 -8.82 9.18 -10.82
CA ASP A 235 -10.27 8.92 -11.00
C ASP A 235 -11.11 9.79 -10.06
N GLU A 236 -10.76 9.84 -8.77
CA GLU A 236 -11.49 10.63 -7.79
C GLU A 236 -11.35 12.12 -8.03
N ILE A 237 -10.13 12.60 -8.35
CA ILE A 237 -9.86 13.99 -8.69
C ILE A 237 -10.76 14.43 -9.84
N ASP A 238 -10.88 13.63 -10.90
CA ASP A 238 -11.69 13.95 -12.07
C ASP A 238 -13.20 13.95 -11.73
N LEU A 239 -13.67 13.03 -10.89
CA LEU A 239 -15.07 13.01 -10.44
C LEU A 239 -15.45 14.28 -9.65
N PHE A 240 -14.54 14.80 -8.83
CA PHE A 240 -14.77 16.05 -8.11
C PHE A 240 -14.66 17.27 -9.00
N LYS A 241 -13.69 17.32 -9.93
CA LYS A 241 -13.51 18.43 -10.88
C LYS A 241 -14.72 18.63 -11.78
N ASN A 242 -15.27 17.54 -12.32
CA ASN A 242 -16.42 17.57 -13.21
C ASN A 242 -17.78 17.59 -12.49
N GLY A 243 -17.80 17.55 -11.15
CA GLY A 243 -18.99 17.56 -10.31
C GLY A 243 -19.80 16.26 -10.33
N SER A 244 -19.23 15.16 -10.82
CA SER A 244 -19.86 13.83 -10.75
C SER A 244 -19.89 13.28 -9.34
N ALA A 245 -18.92 13.65 -8.48
CA ALA A 245 -18.94 13.38 -7.05
C ALA A 245 -18.95 14.68 -6.23
N THR A 246 -19.51 14.61 -5.02
CA THR A 246 -19.53 15.73 -4.06
C THR A 246 -19.10 15.33 -2.65
N VAL A 247 -19.10 14.03 -2.33
CA VAL A 247 -18.56 13.46 -1.11
C VAL A 247 -17.80 12.18 -1.45
N GLY A 248 -16.72 11.90 -0.73
CA GLY A 248 -15.92 10.70 -0.96
C GLY A 248 -15.07 10.32 0.23
N ALA A 249 -14.62 9.06 0.24
CA ALA A 249 -13.50 8.63 1.05
C ALA A 249 -12.24 8.79 0.20
N SER A 250 -11.27 9.55 0.71
CA SER A 250 -10.15 10.09 -0.06
C SER A 250 -8.84 10.00 0.71
N TRP A 251 -7.76 10.30 0.05
CA TRP A 251 -6.46 10.54 0.69
C TRP A 251 -6.11 12.04 0.64
N PRO A 252 -5.23 12.53 1.49
CA PRO A 252 -4.81 13.94 1.48
C PRO A 252 -4.28 14.42 0.11
N TYR A 253 -3.66 13.53 -0.67
CA TYR A 253 -3.16 13.82 -2.03
C TYR A 253 -4.25 14.37 -2.96
N GLN A 254 -5.42 13.74 -3.00
CA GLN A 254 -6.53 14.20 -3.85
C GLN A 254 -7.04 15.57 -3.39
N THR A 255 -7.19 15.76 -2.07
CA THR A 255 -7.59 17.05 -1.51
C THR A 255 -6.64 18.16 -1.92
N ASN A 256 -5.33 17.94 -1.73
CA ASN A 256 -4.29 18.91 -2.06
C ASN A 256 -4.29 19.25 -3.55
N THR A 257 -4.40 18.24 -4.41
CA THR A 257 -4.44 18.40 -5.86
C THR A 257 -5.67 19.20 -6.30
N LEU A 258 -6.83 18.91 -5.72
CA LEU A 258 -8.08 19.64 -6.01
C LEU A 258 -8.02 21.10 -5.51
N GLN A 259 -7.47 21.33 -4.31
CA GLN A 259 -7.30 22.68 -3.76
C GLN A 259 -6.29 23.51 -4.56
N ALA A 260 -5.18 22.92 -5.02
CA ALA A 260 -4.23 23.57 -5.92
C ALA A 260 -4.91 23.97 -7.25
N ALA A 261 -5.88 23.18 -7.73
CA ALA A 261 -6.72 23.49 -8.87
C ALA A 261 -7.89 24.43 -8.53
N LYS A 262 -7.92 25.05 -7.33
CA LYS A 262 -8.96 25.97 -6.83
C LYS A 262 -10.36 25.34 -6.77
N ALA A 263 -10.47 24.03 -6.69
CA ALA A 263 -11.74 23.35 -6.47
C ALA A 263 -12.28 23.65 -5.05
N PRO A 264 -13.59 23.85 -4.87
CA PRO A 264 -14.18 24.19 -3.57
C PRO A 264 -14.34 22.93 -2.71
N VAL A 265 -13.24 22.33 -2.31
CA VAL A 265 -13.22 21.10 -1.49
C VAL A 265 -12.50 21.31 -0.16
N LYS A 266 -12.90 20.52 0.82
CA LYS A 266 -12.20 20.31 2.09
C LYS A 266 -12.29 18.83 2.47
N ASP A 267 -11.37 18.38 3.27
CA ASP A 267 -11.44 17.09 3.93
C ASP A 267 -11.33 17.23 5.44
N LEU A 268 -11.63 16.16 6.12
CA LEU A 268 -11.52 16.05 7.57
C LEU A 268 -11.43 14.58 8.01
N ILE A 269 -10.95 14.37 9.23
CA ILE A 269 -11.13 13.11 9.93
C ILE A 269 -12.46 13.19 10.70
N PRO A 270 -13.43 12.30 10.41
CA PRO A 270 -14.71 12.29 11.10
C PRO A 270 -14.58 11.95 12.59
N LYS A 271 -15.65 12.24 13.35
CA LYS A 271 -15.71 11.99 14.81
C LYS A 271 -15.51 10.52 15.20
N GLU A 272 -15.77 9.59 14.31
CA GLU A 272 -15.53 8.16 14.48
C GLU A 272 -14.05 7.80 14.45
N GLY A 273 -13.18 8.71 14.03
CA GLY A 273 -11.80 8.47 13.64
C GLY A 273 -11.72 8.06 12.17
N ALA A 274 -10.57 7.54 11.76
CA ALA A 274 -10.34 7.08 10.40
C ALA A 274 -9.53 5.78 10.37
N THR A 275 -9.67 5.02 9.32
CA THR A 275 -8.63 4.10 8.92
C THR A 275 -7.50 4.87 8.23
N GLY A 276 -6.34 4.27 8.09
CA GLY A 276 -5.21 4.92 7.43
C GLY A 276 -4.19 3.88 7.01
N TRP A 277 -3.38 4.24 6.06
CA TRP A 277 -2.32 3.39 5.55
C TRP A 277 -0.96 3.86 6.08
N ALA A 278 -0.04 2.91 6.17
CA ALA A 278 1.37 3.19 6.45
C ALA A 278 2.19 2.29 5.54
N ASP A 279 2.86 2.89 4.58
CA ASP A 279 3.61 2.15 3.58
C ASP A 279 4.97 1.72 4.12
N THR A 280 5.35 0.52 3.75
CA THR A 280 6.56 -0.13 4.22
C THR A 280 7.39 -0.63 3.04
N TRP A 281 8.66 -0.27 2.98
CA TRP A 281 9.59 -0.90 2.07
C TRP A 281 10.00 -2.28 2.60
N MET A 282 9.71 -3.32 1.84
CA MET A 282 9.99 -4.72 2.16
C MET A 282 10.86 -5.35 1.09
N ILE A 283 11.84 -6.18 1.48
CA ILE A 283 12.79 -6.83 0.56
C ILE A 283 12.32 -8.24 0.25
N SER A 284 12.29 -8.59 -1.03
CA SER A 284 11.93 -9.92 -1.51
C SER A 284 12.82 -11.01 -0.90
N SER A 285 12.24 -12.15 -0.55
CA SER A 285 13.00 -13.35 -0.20
C SER A 285 13.76 -13.92 -1.40
N LYS A 286 13.41 -13.49 -2.63
CA LYS A 286 14.07 -13.86 -3.90
C LYS A 286 14.86 -12.70 -4.51
N ALA A 287 15.15 -11.64 -3.73
CA ALA A 287 15.87 -10.47 -4.22
C ALA A 287 17.23 -10.85 -4.83
N LYS A 288 17.47 -10.42 -6.06
CA LYS A 288 18.77 -10.57 -6.75
C LYS A 288 19.74 -9.45 -6.38
N HIS A 289 19.20 -8.32 -5.90
CA HIS A 289 19.97 -7.11 -5.58
C HIS A 289 19.66 -6.62 -4.14
N PRO A 290 19.84 -7.49 -3.11
CA PRO A 290 19.45 -7.16 -1.73
C PRO A 290 20.26 -6.00 -1.13
N ASN A 291 21.54 -5.81 -1.52
CA ASN A 291 22.33 -4.69 -1.01
C ASN A 291 21.86 -3.36 -1.59
N CYS A 292 21.53 -3.30 -2.89
CA CYS A 292 20.88 -2.14 -3.49
C CYS A 292 19.51 -1.85 -2.86
N ALA A 293 18.74 -2.89 -2.51
CA ALA A 293 17.46 -2.74 -1.82
C ALA A 293 17.61 -2.13 -0.42
N VAL A 294 18.59 -2.60 0.38
CA VAL A 294 18.89 -1.98 1.68
C VAL A 294 19.37 -0.53 1.51
N LYS A 295 20.23 -0.24 0.54
CA LYS A 295 20.67 1.12 0.23
C LYS A 295 19.49 2.03 -0.16
N TRP A 296 18.53 1.51 -0.90
CA TRP A 296 17.29 2.23 -1.22
C TRP A 296 16.49 2.56 0.04
N ILE A 297 16.28 1.59 0.91
CA ILE A 297 15.58 1.80 2.18
C ILE A 297 16.30 2.84 3.04
N GLN A 298 17.63 2.78 3.13
CA GLN A 298 18.43 3.81 3.83
C GLN A 298 18.19 5.20 3.23
N TRP A 299 18.21 5.31 1.91
CA TRP A 299 18.05 6.56 1.18
C TRP A 299 16.67 7.18 1.40
N VAL A 300 15.60 6.42 1.19
CA VAL A 300 14.22 6.93 1.35
C VAL A 300 13.83 7.13 2.81
N SER A 301 14.60 6.61 3.76
CA SER A 301 14.42 6.84 5.19
C SER A 301 15.05 8.15 5.68
N THR A 302 15.87 8.81 4.83
CA THR A 302 16.52 10.08 5.22
C THR A 302 15.50 11.19 5.39
N PRO A 303 15.71 12.12 6.33
CA PRO A 303 14.77 13.22 6.57
C PRO A 303 14.50 14.05 5.31
N LYS A 304 15.52 14.25 4.47
CA LYS A 304 15.41 15.03 3.22
C LYS A 304 14.47 14.39 2.22
N VAL A 305 14.66 13.10 1.95
CA VAL A 305 13.84 12.40 0.95
C VAL A 305 12.40 12.25 1.46
N GLN A 306 12.21 11.88 2.73
CA GLN A 306 10.88 11.81 3.31
C GLN A 306 10.16 13.16 3.32
N ALA A 307 10.85 14.26 3.60
CA ALA A 307 10.26 15.60 3.52
C ALA A 307 9.79 15.94 2.09
N GLN A 308 10.59 15.61 1.08
CA GLN A 308 10.24 15.86 -0.31
C GLN A 308 9.05 15.02 -0.77
N GLN A 309 9.03 13.74 -0.41
CA GLN A 309 7.91 12.84 -0.72
C GLN A 309 6.64 13.24 0.04
N ALA A 310 6.75 13.55 1.34
CA ALA A 310 5.62 14.00 2.15
C ALA A 310 4.94 15.25 1.57
N ILE A 311 5.71 16.24 1.11
CA ILE A 311 5.15 17.44 0.47
C ILE A 311 4.50 17.09 -0.86
N TYR A 312 5.13 16.22 -1.66
CA TYR A 312 4.59 15.84 -2.97
C TYR A 312 3.23 15.16 -2.84
N PHE A 313 3.10 14.23 -1.90
CA PHE A 313 1.85 13.48 -1.70
C PHE A 313 0.89 14.16 -0.71
N GLY A 314 1.34 15.08 0.12
CA GLY A 314 0.55 15.59 1.25
C GLY A 314 0.41 14.57 2.38
N GLU A 315 1.45 13.78 2.60
CA GLU A 315 1.48 12.67 3.55
C GLU A 315 2.34 13.00 4.77
N THR A 316 2.23 12.17 5.80
CA THR A 316 3.04 12.33 7.00
C THR A 316 4.29 11.45 6.91
N PRO A 317 5.51 12.01 7.04
CA PRO A 317 6.74 11.22 7.03
C PRO A 317 6.86 10.38 8.31
N ALA A 318 7.46 9.20 8.22
CA ALA A 318 7.79 8.39 9.40
C ALA A 318 8.94 9.03 10.22
N ASN A 319 9.85 9.74 9.57
CA ASN A 319 11.01 10.37 10.20
C ASN A 319 10.67 11.77 10.73
N THR A 320 10.67 11.94 12.05
CA THR A 320 10.32 13.21 12.71
C THR A 320 11.25 14.37 12.34
N LYS A 321 12.49 14.09 11.91
CA LYS A 321 13.43 15.13 11.46
C LYS A 321 13.05 15.73 10.10
N ALA A 322 12.13 15.12 9.36
CA ALA A 322 11.63 15.66 8.10
C ALA A 322 10.84 16.97 8.30
N CYS A 323 10.16 17.16 9.44
CA CYS A 323 9.33 18.32 9.74
C CYS A 323 10.04 19.67 9.47
N ALA A 324 11.23 19.86 10.05
CA ALA A 324 11.99 21.10 9.87
C ALA A 324 12.44 21.33 8.41
N ILE A 325 12.63 20.26 7.66
CA ILE A 325 12.97 20.33 6.23
C ILE A 325 11.71 20.66 5.40
N MET A 326 10.59 20.07 5.74
CA MET A 326 9.29 20.36 5.11
C MET A 326 8.99 21.85 5.17
N ASP A 327 9.10 22.48 6.37
CA ASP A 327 8.82 23.91 6.54
C ASP A 327 9.80 24.83 5.79
N LYS A 328 11.05 24.37 5.59
CA LYS A 328 12.01 25.08 4.73
C LYS A 328 11.64 24.98 3.24
N LEU A 329 11.11 23.86 2.81
CA LEU A 329 10.73 23.63 1.41
C LEU A 329 9.36 24.26 1.08
N SER A 330 8.43 24.20 2.01
CA SER A 330 7.08 24.74 1.91
C SER A 330 6.59 25.16 3.29
N LYS A 331 6.56 26.47 3.54
CA LYS A 331 6.21 27.05 4.86
C LYS A 331 4.85 26.52 5.35
N GLY A 332 4.84 25.97 6.56
CA GLY A 332 3.65 25.43 7.20
C GLY A 332 3.30 23.97 6.83
N SER A 333 4.04 23.36 5.91
CA SER A 333 3.72 21.99 5.45
C SER A 333 3.91 20.92 6.53
N CYS A 334 4.81 21.16 7.50
CA CYS A 334 4.95 20.24 8.65
C CYS A 334 3.66 20.11 9.45
N ALA A 335 3.01 21.21 9.75
CA ALA A 335 1.72 21.23 10.47
C ALA A 335 0.58 20.76 9.56
N GLN A 336 0.57 21.21 8.31
CA GLN A 336 -0.46 20.84 7.32
C GLN A 336 -0.55 19.33 7.12
N TYR A 337 0.59 18.64 7.04
CA TYR A 337 0.65 17.20 6.82
C TYR A 337 0.91 16.40 8.11
N HIS A 338 0.62 16.98 9.24
CA HIS A 338 0.64 16.34 10.57
C HIS A 338 2.00 15.71 10.97
N ALA A 339 3.13 16.19 10.41
CA ALA A 339 4.46 15.65 10.72
C ALA A 339 4.91 15.92 12.17
N ASN A 340 4.26 16.87 12.85
CA ASN A 340 4.44 17.21 14.26
C ASN A 340 3.20 16.93 15.10
N ALA A 341 2.25 16.12 14.60
CA ALA A 341 1.01 15.86 15.31
C ALA A 341 1.24 15.19 16.67
N PRO A 342 0.41 15.48 17.67
CA PRO A 342 0.50 14.83 18.96
C PRO A 342 0.12 13.34 18.87
N SER A 343 0.60 12.55 19.82
CA SER A 343 0.32 11.10 19.85
C SER A 343 -1.18 10.74 19.85
N ALA A 344 -2.03 11.65 20.33
CA ALA A 344 -3.49 11.49 20.29
C ALA A 344 -4.04 11.42 18.87
N TYR A 345 -3.46 12.18 17.94
CA TYR A 345 -3.83 12.12 16.52
C TYR A 345 -3.58 10.73 15.93
N PHE A 346 -2.40 10.15 16.20
CA PHE A 346 -2.09 8.79 15.74
C PHE A 346 -3.04 7.74 16.31
N ARG A 347 -3.48 7.91 17.58
CA ARG A 347 -4.44 6.96 18.19
C ARG A 347 -5.83 7.01 17.56
N SER A 348 -6.19 8.11 16.88
CA SER A 348 -7.46 8.23 16.15
C SER A 348 -7.45 7.48 14.82
N ILE A 349 -6.27 7.05 14.34
CA ILE A 349 -6.09 6.36 13.08
C ILE A 349 -5.92 4.86 13.32
N LYS A 350 -6.73 4.05 12.65
CA LYS A 350 -6.62 2.60 12.61
C LYS A 350 -5.84 2.20 11.37
N PHE A 351 -4.54 1.93 11.55
CA PHE A 351 -3.68 1.56 10.41
C PHE A 351 -4.13 0.27 9.78
N TRP A 352 -4.12 0.24 8.45
CA TRP A 352 -4.44 -0.93 7.65
C TRP A 352 -3.55 -2.11 8.05
N LYS A 353 -4.17 -3.25 8.23
CA LYS A 353 -3.51 -4.53 8.38
C LYS A 353 -4.31 -5.60 7.65
N THR A 354 -3.65 -6.66 7.21
CA THR A 354 -4.32 -7.79 6.59
C THR A 354 -5.26 -8.46 7.59
N PRO A 355 -6.56 -8.57 7.32
CA PRO A 355 -7.46 -9.39 8.13
C PRO A 355 -7.04 -10.85 8.15
N THR A 356 -6.99 -11.43 9.32
CA THR A 356 -6.63 -12.83 9.54
C THR A 356 -7.71 -13.54 10.36
N LYS A 357 -7.66 -14.86 10.46
CA LYS A 357 -8.57 -15.61 11.33
C LYS A 357 -8.35 -15.32 12.81
N ASP A 358 -7.14 -14.92 13.18
CA ASP A 358 -6.81 -14.51 14.55
C ASP A 358 -7.48 -13.15 14.85
N CYS A 359 -8.26 -13.13 15.92
CA CYS A 359 -8.97 -11.93 16.39
C CYS A 359 -8.14 -11.10 17.38
N GLY A 360 -6.82 -11.32 17.48
CA GLY A 360 -5.98 -10.61 18.45
C GLY A 360 -6.26 -10.90 19.93
N ASN A 361 -7.16 -11.85 20.22
CA ASN A 361 -7.62 -12.23 21.56
C ASN A 361 -7.44 -13.72 21.85
N GLY A 362 -6.62 -14.43 21.07
CA GLY A 362 -6.40 -15.87 21.15
C GLY A 362 -7.52 -16.72 20.54
N LYS A 363 -8.50 -16.10 19.85
CA LYS A 363 -9.58 -16.79 19.13
C LYS A 363 -9.35 -16.70 17.62
N SER A 364 -9.65 -17.77 16.88
CA SER A 364 -9.49 -17.87 15.44
C SER A 364 -10.86 -17.90 14.74
N ASN A 365 -11.72 -16.94 15.06
CA ASN A 365 -13.09 -16.82 14.53
C ASN A 365 -13.35 -15.50 13.79
N CYS A 366 -12.29 -14.79 13.41
CA CYS A 366 -12.39 -13.61 12.56
C CYS A 366 -12.38 -13.97 11.08
N MET A 367 -12.94 -13.09 10.27
CA MET A 367 -12.99 -13.23 8.83
C MET A 367 -11.66 -12.83 8.21
N ASP A 368 -10.99 -13.78 7.55
CA ASP A 368 -9.70 -13.55 6.88
C ASP A 368 -9.84 -12.77 5.57
N TYR A 369 -8.72 -12.36 5.01
CA TYR A 369 -8.67 -11.53 3.80
C TYR A 369 -9.33 -12.19 2.59
N ALA A 370 -9.30 -13.51 2.45
CA ALA A 370 -9.98 -14.20 1.36
C ALA A 370 -11.50 -14.01 1.43
N LYS A 371 -12.06 -14.05 2.65
CA LYS A 371 -13.48 -13.73 2.88
C LYS A 371 -13.79 -12.26 2.58
N TRP A 372 -12.87 -11.34 2.87
CA TRP A 372 -13.02 -9.93 2.55
C TRP A 372 -13.02 -9.69 1.04
N GLN A 373 -12.13 -10.32 0.30
CA GLN A 373 -12.09 -10.22 -1.17
C GLN A 373 -13.37 -10.75 -1.81
N GLN A 374 -13.86 -11.92 -1.35
CA GLN A 374 -15.12 -12.49 -1.83
C GLN A 374 -16.28 -11.54 -1.57
N ALA A 375 -16.43 -11.05 -0.31
CA ALA A 375 -17.49 -10.14 0.04
C ALA A 375 -17.42 -8.80 -0.73
N TRP A 376 -16.22 -8.30 -1.01
CA TRP A 376 -16.05 -7.10 -1.84
C TRP A 376 -16.54 -7.31 -3.27
N THR A 377 -16.28 -8.46 -3.85
CA THR A 377 -16.84 -8.84 -5.15
C THR A 377 -18.37 -8.87 -5.11
N ASP A 378 -18.94 -9.51 -4.07
CA ASP A 378 -20.40 -9.63 -3.88
C ASP A 378 -21.08 -8.29 -3.56
N ILE A 379 -20.36 -7.29 -3.00
CA ILE A 379 -20.87 -5.95 -2.76
C ILE A 379 -21.03 -5.19 -4.09
N LYS A 380 -20.12 -5.41 -5.03
CA LYS A 380 -20.09 -4.67 -6.31
C LYS A 380 -20.91 -5.34 -7.41
N SER A 381 -21.34 -6.59 -7.24
CA SER A 381 -22.23 -7.30 -8.16
C SER A 381 -23.69 -6.85 -7.99
#